data_1ac6d1fd1b5a0323972d5bbf5a535e5d
#
_entry.id   1ac6d1fd1b5a0323972d5bbf5a535e5d
#
_cell.length_a   1.000
_cell.length_b   1.000
_cell.length_c   1.000
_cell.angle_alpha   90.00
_cell.angle_beta   90.00
_cell.angle_gamma   90.00
#
_symmetry.space_group_name_H-M   'P 1'
#
loop_
_entity.id
_entity.type
_entity.pdbx_description
1 polymer ?
#
loop_
_entity_poly.entity_id
_entity_poly.type
_entity_poly.pdbx_seq_one_letter_code
_entity_poly.pdbx_strand_id
1 'polypeptide(L)'
;MQFDFISIFNLELLAVLLALSYLILASRQNIICWYAALVSTSIYTYLYWDVSLYMESLLNVYYFVMAIYGLSQWKKKEKSENSIDIWSFKKHSIIVSLIIVLSFITGIFLSETNAENPFLDSFTTWGSVITTYMVAKKILTNWIFWVVIN
;
A
#
# COMPACT_ATOMS: atom_id res chain seq x y z
N MET A 1 16.83 7.59 -21.61
CA MET A 1 16.47 9.02 -21.48
C MET A 1 16.95 9.44 -20.10
N GLN A 2 18.07 10.18 -20.03
CA GLN A 2 18.60 10.70 -18.76
C GLN A 2 17.74 11.90 -18.38
N PHE A 3 16.87 11.75 -17.38
CA PHE A 3 16.20 12.89 -16.79
C PHE A 3 17.22 13.67 -15.96
N ASP A 4 17.24 14.99 -16.11
CA ASP A 4 18.03 15.86 -15.27
C ASP A 4 17.65 15.67 -13.80
N PHE A 5 18.61 15.76 -12.87
CA PHE A 5 18.39 15.62 -11.42
C PHE A 5 17.20 16.46 -10.91
N ILE A 6 17.03 17.66 -11.47
CA ILE A 6 15.91 18.57 -11.12
C ILE A 6 14.55 17.99 -11.52
N SER A 7 14.45 17.29 -12.67
CA SER A 7 13.18 16.68 -13.11
C SER A 7 12.82 15.46 -12.29
N ILE A 8 13.79 14.64 -11.88
CA ILE A 8 13.58 13.51 -10.96
C ILE A 8 13.11 14.01 -9.61
N PHE A 9 13.76 15.03 -9.04
CA PHE A 9 13.37 15.65 -7.77
C PHE A 9 11.95 16.22 -7.81
N ASN A 10 11.56 16.89 -8.91
CA ASN A 10 10.21 17.41 -9.08
C ASN A 10 9.15 16.30 -9.17
N LEU A 11 9.47 15.18 -9.85
CA LEU A 11 8.59 14.01 -9.93
C LEU A 11 8.42 13.33 -8.55
N GLU A 12 9.49 13.18 -7.81
CA GLU A 12 9.45 12.63 -6.45
C GLU A 12 8.61 13.52 -5.53
N LEU A 13 8.83 14.84 -5.55
CA LEU A 13 8.03 15.78 -4.77
C LEU A 13 6.54 15.70 -5.12
N LEU A 14 6.20 15.60 -6.42
CA LEU A 14 4.83 15.41 -6.86
C LEU A 14 4.24 14.10 -6.34
N ALA A 15 5.00 13.00 -6.41
CA ALA A 15 4.55 11.70 -5.90
C ALA A 15 4.28 11.73 -4.39
N VAL A 16 5.16 12.38 -3.60
CA VAL A 16 4.98 12.58 -2.15
C VAL A 16 3.72 13.39 -1.86
N LEU A 17 3.52 14.53 -2.55
CA LEU A 17 2.33 15.37 -2.34
C LEU A 17 1.03 14.62 -2.68
N LEU A 18 1.04 13.81 -3.73
CA LEU A 18 -0.11 12.97 -4.08
C LEU A 18 -0.33 11.85 -3.06
N ALA A 19 0.72 11.22 -2.53
CA ALA A 19 0.63 10.21 -1.49
C ALA A 19 0.06 10.79 -0.18
N LEU A 20 0.49 11.99 0.22
CA LEU A 20 -0.09 12.71 1.36
C LEU A 20 -1.55 13.09 1.11
N SER A 21 -1.88 13.55 -0.10
CA SER A 21 -3.25 13.84 -0.50
C SER A 21 -4.12 12.58 -0.44
N TYR A 22 -3.61 11.44 -0.92
CA TYR A 22 -4.27 10.15 -0.77
C TYR A 22 -4.60 9.86 0.69
N LEU A 23 -3.62 9.97 1.59
CA LEU A 23 -3.79 9.67 3.01
C LEU A 23 -4.88 10.55 3.66
N ILE A 24 -4.84 11.86 3.41
CA ILE A 24 -5.82 12.82 3.94
C ILE A 24 -7.22 12.54 3.38
N LEU A 25 -7.35 12.30 2.09
CA LEU A 25 -8.62 12.02 1.45
C LEU A 25 -9.19 10.64 1.87
N ALA A 26 -8.33 9.63 2.00
CA ALA A 26 -8.72 8.30 2.46
C ALA A 26 -9.23 8.33 3.91
N SER A 27 -8.57 9.09 4.80
CA SER A 27 -9.04 9.28 6.18
C SER A 27 -10.42 9.95 6.25
N ARG A 28 -10.73 10.81 5.29
CA ARG A 28 -12.04 11.47 5.14
C ARG A 28 -13.04 10.63 4.33
N GLN A 29 -12.72 9.39 4.00
CA GLN A 29 -13.54 8.49 3.17
C GLN A 29 -13.92 9.08 1.79
N ASN A 30 -13.11 9.98 1.27
CA ASN A 30 -13.34 10.63 -0.03
C ASN A 30 -12.78 9.76 -1.16
N ILE A 31 -13.64 9.40 -2.11
CA ILE A 31 -13.29 8.51 -3.24
C ILE A 31 -12.17 9.07 -4.14
N ILE A 32 -11.96 10.38 -4.14
CA ILE A 32 -10.89 11.05 -4.92
C ILE A 32 -9.51 10.56 -4.49
N CYS A 33 -9.37 10.03 -3.26
CA CYS A 33 -8.10 9.45 -2.79
C CYS A 33 -7.53 8.42 -3.78
N TRP A 34 -8.35 7.61 -4.42
CA TRP A 34 -7.90 6.58 -5.34
C TRP A 34 -7.27 7.13 -6.63
N TYR A 35 -7.72 8.30 -7.09
CA TYR A 35 -7.07 8.97 -8.23
C TYR A 35 -5.68 9.48 -7.84
N ALA A 36 -5.53 10.06 -6.66
CA ALA A 36 -4.23 10.46 -6.14
C ALA A 36 -3.30 9.25 -5.97
N ALA A 37 -3.82 8.12 -5.47
CA ALA A 37 -3.08 6.86 -5.36
C ALA A 37 -2.61 6.35 -6.74
N LEU A 38 -3.48 6.34 -7.75
CA LEU A 38 -3.12 5.89 -9.11
C LEU A 38 -1.94 6.68 -9.68
N VAL A 39 -1.96 8.00 -9.57
CA VAL A 39 -0.89 8.84 -10.11
C VAL A 39 0.39 8.69 -9.28
N SER A 40 0.28 8.75 -7.94
CA SER A 40 1.44 8.61 -7.05
C SER A 40 2.14 7.26 -7.24
N THR A 41 1.40 6.15 -7.24
CA THR A 41 1.98 4.81 -7.38
C THR A 41 2.61 4.58 -8.76
N SER A 42 2.05 5.18 -9.82
CA SER A 42 2.65 5.15 -11.16
C SER A 42 4.01 5.84 -11.17
N ILE A 43 4.12 7.02 -10.54
CA ILE A 43 5.38 7.76 -10.45
C ILE A 43 6.40 6.98 -9.62
N TYR A 44 6.01 6.47 -8.45
CA TYR A 44 6.89 5.68 -7.60
C TYR A 44 7.35 4.37 -8.26
N THR A 45 6.48 3.69 -9.01
CA THR A 45 6.87 2.51 -9.79
C THR A 45 8.02 2.84 -10.74
N TYR A 46 7.92 3.97 -11.45
CA TYR A 46 8.98 4.42 -12.35
C TYR A 46 10.26 4.82 -11.60
N LEU A 47 10.15 5.64 -10.54
CA LEU A 47 11.30 6.12 -9.78
C LEU A 47 12.08 4.97 -9.13
N TYR A 48 11.40 4.01 -8.51
CA TYR A 48 12.05 2.85 -7.90
C TYR A 48 12.70 1.92 -8.94
N TRP A 49 12.07 1.78 -10.10
CA TRP A 49 12.66 1.03 -11.19
C TRP A 49 13.96 1.67 -11.70
N ASP A 50 13.98 2.99 -11.84
CA ASP A 50 15.14 3.75 -12.34
C ASP A 50 16.35 3.65 -11.41
N VAL A 51 16.12 3.58 -10.08
CA VAL A 51 17.18 3.38 -9.08
C VAL A 51 17.42 1.91 -8.71
N SER A 52 16.90 0.97 -9.50
CA SER A 52 17.07 -0.48 -9.33
C SER A 52 16.48 -1.07 -8.03
N LEU A 53 15.54 -0.38 -7.40
CA LEU A 53 14.74 -0.86 -6.27
C LEU A 53 13.52 -1.64 -6.80
N TYR A 54 13.78 -2.81 -7.39
CA TYR A 54 12.78 -3.57 -8.13
C TYR A 54 11.64 -4.12 -7.25
N MET A 55 11.93 -4.47 -5.99
CA MET A 55 10.91 -4.98 -5.06
C MET A 55 9.93 -3.88 -4.65
N GLU A 56 10.43 -2.67 -4.38
CA GLU A 56 9.63 -1.48 -4.08
C GLU A 56 8.81 -1.05 -5.29
N SER A 57 9.40 -1.13 -6.49
CA SER A 57 8.68 -0.89 -7.74
C SER A 57 7.55 -1.90 -7.92
N LEU A 58 7.79 -3.19 -7.70
CA LEU A 58 6.77 -4.24 -7.78
C LEU A 58 5.64 -4.04 -6.75
N LEU A 59 5.98 -3.63 -5.52
CA LEU A 59 4.99 -3.30 -4.50
C LEU A 59 4.13 -2.10 -4.93
N ASN A 60 4.71 -1.11 -5.59
CA ASN A 60 3.93 0.03 -6.13
C ASN A 60 3.04 -0.37 -7.31
N VAL A 61 3.45 -1.33 -8.15
CA VAL A 61 2.55 -1.94 -9.15
C VAL A 61 1.36 -2.61 -8.46
N TYR A 62 1.59 -3.33 -7.38
CA TYR A 62 0.49 -3.89 -6.58
C TYR A 62 -0.44 -2.78 -6.05
N TYR A 63 0.09 -1.69 -5.49
CA TYR A 63 -0.72 -0.57 -5.02
C TYR A 63 -1.51 0.11 -6.14
N PHE A 64 -0.94 0.21 -7.34
CA PHE A 64 -1.65 0.71 -8.51
C PHE A 64 -2.87 -0.15 -8.84
N VAL A 65 -2.70 -1.48 -8.91
CA VAL A 65 -3.81 -2.42 -9.13
C VAL A 65 -4.85 -2.31 -8.02
N MET A 66 -4.40 -2.20 -6.77
CA MET A 66 -5.30 -2.03 -5.62
C MET A 66 -6.01 -0.68 -5.63
N ALA A 67 -5.43 0.36 -6.20
CA ALA A 67 -6.12 1.65 -6.36
C ALA A 67 -7.29 1.54 -7.36
N ILE A 68 -7.13 0.81 -8.45
CA ILE A 68 -8.23 0.50 -9.39
C ILE A 68 -9.32 -0.32 -8.67
N TYR A 69 -8.91 -1.34 -7.94
CA TYR A 69 -9.84 -2.18 -7.18
C TYR A 69 -10.58 -1.37 -6.11
N GLY A 70 -9.87 -0.59 -5.31
CA GLY A 70 -10.43 0.27 -4.27
C GLY A 70 -11.43 1.29 -4.83
N LEU A 71 -11.07 1.94 -5.94
CA LEU A 71 -11.99 2.87 -6.65
C LEU A 71 -13.29 2.15 -7.03
N SER A 72 -13.21 0.94 -7.57
CA SER A 72 -14.38 0.15 -7.96
C SER A 72 -15.24 -0.25 -6.76
N GLN A 73 -14.61 -0.67 -5.65
CA GLN A 73 -15.30 -1.06 -4.43
C GLN A 73 -15.98 0.14 -3.74
N TRP A 74 -15.31 1.29 -3.68
CA TRP A 74 -15.86 2.47 -3.06
C TRP A 74 -17.03 3.05 -3.87
N LYS A 75 -16.97 3.03 -5.21
CA LYS A 75 -18.11 3.39 -6.06
C LYS A 75 -19.35 2.51 -5.83
N LYS A 76 -19.14 1.20 -5.57
CA LYS A 76 -20.25 0.28 -5.26
C LYS A 76 -20.84 0.57 -3.88
N LYS A 77 -19.99 0.85 -2.88
CA LYS A 77 -20.41 1.12 -1.50
C LYS A 77 -21.05 2.50 -1.33
N GLU A 78 -20.71 3.47 -2.15
CA GLU A 78 -21.35 4.80 -2.15
C GLU A 78 -22.85 4.73 -2.49
N LYS A 79 -23.26 3.69 -3.22
CA LYS A 79 -24.67 3.40 -3.54
C LYS A 79 -25.40 2.58 -2.47
N SER A 80 -24.70 2.16 -1.41
CA SER A 80 -25.23 1.34 -0.31
C SER A 80 -25.19 2.13 0.99
N GLU A 81 -26.20 2.00 1.84
CA GLU A 81 -26.30 2.71 3.12
C GLU A 81 -25.17 2.36 4.12
N ASN A 82 -24.53 1.20 3.98
CA ASN A 82 -23.40 0.76 4.84
C ASN A 82 -22.06 1.02 4.16
N SER A 83 -21.45 2.17 4.49
CA SER A 83 -20.19 2.59 3.88
C SER A 83 -18.94 2.00 4.55
N ILE A 84 -18.95 1.66 5.84
CA ILE A 84 -17.81 1.22 6.64
C ILE A 84 -18.06 -0.16 7.22
N ASP A 85 -17.08 -1.07 7.04
CA ASP A 85 -17.15 -2.42 7.60
C ASP A 85 -16.23 -2.56 8.82
N ILE A 86 -16.69 -3.34 9.80
CA ILE A 86 -15.93 -3.75 10.98
C ILE A 86 -15.79 -5.26 10.96
N TRP A 87 -14.55 -5.74 10.97
CA TRP A 87 -14.29 -7.18 11.03
C TRP A 87 -14.39 -7.69 12.47
N SER A 88 -14.88 -8.92 12.63
CA SER A 88 -14.89 -9.60 13.91
C SER A 88 -13.47 -9.89 14.41
N PHE A 89 -13.29 -10.03 15.71
CA PHE A 89 -12.01 -10.40 16.33
C PHE A 89 -11.40 -11.67 15.72
N LYS A 90 -12.23 -12.67 15.42
CA LYS A 90 -11.78 -13.89 14.74
C LYS A 90 -11.11 -13.64 13.38
N LYS A 91 -11.70 -12.73 12.57
CA LYS A 91 -11.10 -12.35 11.27
C LYS A 91 -9.76 -11.64 11.45
N HIS A 92 -9.66 -10.74 12.43
CA HIS A 92 -8.40 -10.06 12.74
C HIS A 92 -7.32 -11.07 13.16
N SER A 93 -7.65 -12.02 14.04
CA SER A 93 -6.69 -13.05 14.47
C SER A 93 -6.19 -13.90 13.29
N ILE A 94 -7.09 -14.29 12.37
CA ILE A 94 -6.71 -15.04 11.17
C ILE A 94 -5.75 -14.23 10.30
N ILE A 95 -6.06 -12.96 10.08
CA ILE A 95 -5.25 -12.07 9.22
C ILE A 95 -3.88 -11.81 9.83
N VAL A 96 -3.81 -11.53 11.14
CA VAL A 96 -2.53 -11.34 11.84
C VAL A 96 -1.69 -12.63 11.78
N SER A 97 -2.30 -13.79 12.01
CA SER A 97 -1.61 -15.08 11.87
C SER A 97 -1.09 -15.30 10.45
N LEU A 98 -1.88 -14.94 9.44
CA LEU A 98 -1.47 -15.04 8.04
C LEU A 98 -0.27 -14.13 7.74
N ILE A 99 -0.29 -12.87 8.21
CA ILE A 99 0.85 -11.95 8.05
C ILE A 99 2.10 -12.55 8.68
N ILE A 100 2.02 -13.07 9.93
CA ILE A 100 3.16 -13.65 10.64
C ILE A 100 3.71 -14.85 9.87
N VAL A 101 2.86 -15.79 9.45
CA VAL A 101 3.28 -16.98 8.72
C VAL A 101 3.96 -16.64 7.40
N LEU A 102 3.33 -15.77 6.61
CA LEU A 102 3.90 -15.33 5.33
C LEU A 102 5.23 -14.59 5.53
N SER A 103 5.30 -13.72 6.53
CA SER A 103 6.53 -12.97 6.85
C SER A 103 7.65 -13.91 7.29
N PHE A 104 7.34 -14.94 8.06
CA PHE A 104 8.33 -15.92 8.48
C PHE A 104 8.86 -16.73 7.29
N ILE A 105 7.96 -17.22 6.42
CA ILE A 105 8.35 -18.00 5.23
C ILE A 105 9.22 -17.13 4.30
N THR A 106 8.76 -15.93 3.94
CA THR A 106 9.52 -15.05 3.05
C THR A 106 10.79 -14.51 3.70
N GLY A 107 10.78 -14.26 5.00
CA GLY A 107 11.97 -13.86 5.77
C GLY A 107 13.09 -14.90 5.71
N ILE A 108 12.76 -16.19 5.76
CA ILE A 108 13.76 -17.28 5.58
C ILE A 108 14.37 -17.20 4.18
N PHE A 109 13.56 -17.05 3.12
CA PHE A 109 14.09 -16.93 1.76
C PHE A 109 14.95 -15.67 1.58
N LEU A 110 14.52 -14.54 2.14
CA LEU A 110 15.29 -13.30 2.07
C LEU A 110 16.58 -13.35 2.91
N SER A 111 16.64 -14.16 3.97
CA SER A 111 17.85 -14.30 4.77
C SER A 111 19.01 -14.97 4.03
N GLU A 112 18.74 -15.64 2.91
CA GLU A 112 19.74 -16.18 1.99
C GLU A 112 20.26 -15.13 0.98
N THR A 113 19.68 -13.91 1.02
CA THR A 113 20.08 -12.77 0.19
C THR A 113 20.85 -11.75 1.03
N ASN A 114 21.28 -10.63 0.40
CA ASN A 114 21.96 -9.54 1.10
C ASN A 114 21.00 -8.54 1.79
N ALA A 115 19.77 -8.97 2.13
CA ALA A 115 18.81 -8.12 2.83
C ALA A 115 19.27 -7.85 4.28
N GLU A 116 19.27 -6.59 4.70
CA GLU A 116 19.72 -6.19 6.04
C GLU A 116 18.77 -6.68 7.15
N ASN A 117 17.45 -6.62 6.90
CA ASN A 117 16.41 -6.97 7.86
C ASN A 117 15.31 -7.85 7.26
N PRO A 118 15.62 -9.10 6.82
CA PRO A 118 14.74 -9.92 5.99
C PRO A 118 13.37 -10.20 6.61
N PHE A 119 13.30 -10.40 7.92
CA PHE A 119 12.02 -10.66 8.60
C PHE A 119 11.18 -9.41 8.78
N LEU A 120 11.83 -8.27 9.07
CA LEU A 120 11.13 -6.98 9.19
C LEU A 120 10.60 -6.53 7.83
N ASP A 121 11.40 -6.64 6.78
CA ASP A 121 11.02 -6.30 5.41
C ASP A 121 9.85 -7.16 4.93
N SER A 122 9.91 -8.47 5.24
CA SER A 122 8.80 -9.38 4.95
C SER A 122 7.53 -9.01 5.71
N PHE A 123 7.65 -8.65 6.99
CA PHE A 123 6.50 -8.29 7.84
C PHE A 123 5.85 -7.00 7.34
N THR A 124 6.62 -5.97 7.06
CA THR A 124 6.11 -4.69 6.55
C THR A 124 5.48 -4.85 5.17
N THR A 125 6.07 -5.67 4.29
CA THR A 125 5.53 -5.97 2.96
C THR A 125 4.18 -6.68 3.05
N TRP A 126 4.08 -7.82 3.74
CA TRP A 126 2.81 -8.55 3.87
C TRP A 126 1.75 -7.77 4.65
N GLY A 127 2.19 -7.05 5.68
CA GLY A 127 1.34 -6.12 6.40
C GLY A 127 0.74 -5.07 5.47
N SER A 128 1.57 -4.42 4.66
CA SER A 128 1.14 -3.39 3.70
C SER A 128 0.20 -3.93 2.63
N VAL A 129 0.48 -5.12 2.08
CA VAL A 129 -0.38 -5.80 1.11
C VAL A 129 -1.78 -6.03 1.68
N ILE A 130 -1.86 -6.61 2.86
CA ILE A 130 -3.15 -6.93 3.49
C ILE A 130 -3.87 -5.66 3.94
N THR A 131 -3.16 -4.69 4.52
CA THR A 131 -3.77 -3.44 4.99
C THR A 131 -4.31 -2.61 3.84
N THR A 132 -3.63 -2.58 2.69
CA THR A 132 -4.15 -1.92 1.47
C THR A 132 -5.46 -2.56 1.01
N TYR A 133 -5.57 -3.89 1.08
CA TYR A 133 -6.84 -4.57 0.81
C TYR A 133 -7.94 -4.16 1.80
N MET A 134 -7.60 -4.01 3.09
CA MET A 134 -8.54 -3.52 4.10
C MET A 134 -9.04 -2.10 3.79
N VAL A 135 -8.15 -1.19 3.35
CA VAL A 135 -8.54 0.16 2.90
C VAL A 135 -9.51 0.08 1.73
N ALA A 136 -9.20 -0.74 0.71
CA ALA A 136 -10.06 -0.92 -0.46
C ALA A 136 -11.46 -1.45 -0.09
N LYS A 137 -11.56 -2.24 0.96
CA LYS A 137 -12.84 -2.75 1.51
C LYS A 137 -13.51 -1.83 2.50
N LYS A 138 -12.94 -0.66 2.82
CA LYS A 138 -13.40 0.27 3.87
C LYS A 138 -13.47 -0.38 5.26
N ILE A 139 -12.50 -1.22 5.62
CA ILE A 139 -12.42 -1.82 6.95
C ILE A 139 -11.81 -0.81 7.91
N LEU A 140 -12.55 -0.40 8.93
CA LEU A 140 -12.15 0.69 9.84
C LEU A 140 -10.80 0.45 10.53
N THR A 141 -10.51 -0.78 10.89
CA THR A 141 -9.30 -1.16 11.64
C THR A 141 -8.01 -1.10 10.80
N ASN A 142 -8.09 -0.82 9.49
CA ASN A 142 -6.89 -0.65 8.66
C ASN A 142 -5.92 0.39 9.24
N TRP A 143 -6.41 1.44 9.88
CA TRP A 143 -5.59 2.51 10.47
C TRP A 143 -4.71 2.00 11.60
N ILE A 144 -5.18 1.05 12.40
CA ILE A 144 -4.39 0.42 13.47
C ILE A 144 -3.25 -0.39 12.84
N PHE A 145 -3.53 -1.14 11.76
CA PHE A 145 -2.51 -1.90 11.05
C PHE A 145 -1.43 -0.98 10.47
N TRP A 146 -1.81 0.15 9.85
CA TRP A 146 -0.84 1.11 9.33
C TRP A 146 0.08 1.68 10.42
N VAL A 147 -0.44 1.97 11.60
CA VAL A 147 0.38 2.46 12.74
C VAL A 147 1.39 1.40 13.21
N VAL A 148 1.05 0.11 13.11
CA VAL A 148 1.95 -0.98 13.53
C VAL A 148 3.02 -1.29 12.48
N ILE A 149 2.69 -1.10 11.19
CA ILE A 149 3.56 -1.46 10.06
C ILE A 149 4.57 -0.35 9.75
N ASN A 150 4.21 0.91 9.91
CA ASN A 150 5.06 2.08 9.70
C ASN A 150 5.61 2.59 11.03
#